data_815b1fd939ffbf96bec49953aa54edb0
#
_entry.id   815b1fd939ffbf96bec49953aa54edb0
#
_cell.length_a   1.000
_cell.length_b   1.000
_cell.length_c   1.000
_cell.angle_alpha   90.00
_cell.angle_beta   90.00
_cell.angle_gamma   90.00
#
_symmetry.space_group_name_H-M   'P 1'
#
loop_
_entity.id
_entity.type
_entity.pdbx_description
1 polymer ?
#
loop_
_entity_poly.entity_id
_entity_poly.type
_entity_poly.pdbx_seq_one_letter_code
_entity_poly.pdbx_strand_id
1 'polypeptide(L)'
;GLGLDVDGRVADAEGIPYEDNTFDLVVGHAVLHHIPDVELSLREVVRVLKPGGRFVFAGEPTSKGNVYARNLSTLTWHLSTNITKLPGLQGWRRPQAELDESSRAAALEAVVDLHTFEPSDLERMATNAGAIEVATASEEFTAAMLGWPIRTFEASVPPGKLGWGWAKFAFNSWTSLSWVDSNVWRRVVPKGWFYNVMVTGVKPS
;
A
#
# COMPACT_ATOMS: atom_id res chain seq x y z
N GLY A 1 -23.07 0.90 -8.79
CA GLY A 1 -22.02 0.03 -9.36
C GLY A 1 -21.96 0.19 -10.88
N LEU A 2 -20.84 -0.17 -11.48
CA LEU A 2 -20.61 -0.05 -12.94
C LEU A 2 -21.32 -1.16 -13.75
N GLY A 3 -22.15 -2.03 -13.11
CA GLY A 3 -22.85 -3.14 -13.79
C GLY A 3 -21.94 -4.23 -14.33
N LEU A 4 -20.71 -4.33 -13.81
CA LEU A 4 -19.77 -5.39 -14.15
C LEU A 4 -20.20 -6.69 -13.45
N ASP A 5 -20.24 -7.79 -14.19
CA ASP A 5 -20.37 -9.13 -13.63
C ASP A 5 -19.00 -9.60 -13.15
N VAL A 6 -18.88 -9.89 -11.86
CA VAL A 6 -17.61 -10.29 -11.22
C VAL A 6 -17.83 -11.64 -10.54
N ASP A 7 -17.09 -12.66 -10.97
CA ASP A 7 -17.01 -13.95 -10.27
C ASP A 7 -16.09 -13.81 -9.06
N GLY A 8 -16.67 -13.66 -7.87
CA GLY A 8 -15.94 -13.51 -6.60
C GLY A 8 -15.76 -14.86 -5.92
N ARG A 9 -14.50 -15.23 -5.62
CA ARG A 9 -14.13 -16.46 -4.90
C ARG A 9 -13.21 -16.18 -3.73
N VAL A 10 -13.42 -16.89 -2.62
CA VAL A 10 -12.46 -16.94 -1.53
C VAL A 10 -11.46 -18.05 -1.84
N ALA A 11 -10.18 -17.71 -1.89
CA ALA A 11 -9.12 -18.65 -2.22
C ALA A 11 -7.80 -18.26 -1.54
N ASP A 12 -6.89 -19.24 -1.45
CA ASP A 12 -5.51 -19.00 -1.04
C ASP A 12 -4.68 -18.52 -2.26
N ALA A 13 -3.89 -17.48 -2.08
CA ALA A 13 -3.01 -16.98 -3.13
C ALA A 13 -1.82 -17.92 -3.40
N GLU A 14 -1.49 -18.79 -2.46
CA GLU A 14 -0.48 -19.84 -2.59
C GLU A 14 -1.00 -21.11 -3.29
N GLY A 15 -2.31 -21.13 -3.65
CA GLY A 15 -3.00 -22.23 -4.35
C GLY A 15 -4.21 -21.70 -5.10
N ILE A 16 -4.00 -20.97 -6.20
CA ILE A 16 -5.06 -20.30 -6.97
C ILE A 16 -5.97 -21.32 -7.65
N PRO A 17 -7.30 -21.37 -7.36
CA PRO A 17 -8.22 -22.42 -7.82
C PRO A 17 -8.68 -22.22 -9.28
N TYR A 18 -7.73 -22.06 -10.17
CA TYR A 18 -7.93 -21.98 -11.59
C TYR A 18 -6.92 -22.85 -12.33
N GLU A 19 -7.29 -23.31 -13.52
CA GLU A 19 -6.44 -24.10 -14.40
C GLU A 19 -5.24 -23.30 -14.91
N ASP A 20 -4.20 -23.99 -15.35
CA ASP A 20 -3.07 -23.37 -16.02
C ASP A 20 -3.52 -22.60 -17.26
N ASN A 21 -2.85 -21.50 -17.56
CA ASN A 21 -3.09 -20.71 -18.78
C ASN A 21 -4.53 -20.17 -18.92
N THR A 22 -5.13 -19.75 -17.82
CA THR A 22 -6.50 -19.23 -17.77
C THR A 22 -6.57 -17.74 -18.09
N PHE A 23 -5.67 -16.93 -17.55
CA PHE A 23 -5.79 -15.47 -17.57
C PHE A 23 -4.78 -14.80 -18.51
N ASP A 24 -5.21 -13.72 -19.15
CA ASP A 24 -4.35 -12.85 -19.94
C ASP A 24 -3.62 -11.83 -19.05
N LEU A 25 -4.26 -11.45 -17.94
CA LEU A 25 -3.75 -10.47 -16.97
C LEU A 25 -4.13 -10.88 -15.54
N VAL A 26 -3.18 -10.80 -14.63
CA VAL A 26 -3.40 -10.90 -13.18
C VAL A 26 -2.98 -9.58 -12.53
N VAL A 27 -3.85 -9.00 -11.71
CA VAL A 27 -3.56 -7.76 -11.00
C VAL A 27 -3.79 -7.91 -9.51
N GLY A 28 -2.94 -7.30 -8.70
CA GLY A 28 -3.09 -7.19 -7.26
C GLY A 28 -2.71 -5.78 -6.80
N HIS A 29 -3.31 -5.35 -5.71
CA HIS A 29 -2.99 -4.07 -5.08
C HIS A 29 -2.93 -4.24 -3.57
N ALA A 30 -1.78 -3.93 -2.97
CA ALA A 30 -1.55 -4.02 -1.54
C ALA A 30 -1.93 -5.42 -0.99
N VAL A 31 -1.38 -6.47 -1.57
CA VAL A 31 -1.76 -7.86 -1.26
C VAL A 31 -0.56 -8.76 -0.97
N LEU A 32 0.59 -8.59 -1.65
CA LEU A 32 1.74 -9.49 -1.48
C LEU A 32 2.32 -9.45 -0.07
N HIS A 33 2.28 -8.31 0.60
CA HIS A 33 2.80 -8.18 1.95
C HIS A 33 1.99 -8.91 3.02
N HIS A 34 0.79 -9.38 2.69
CA HIS A 34 -0.03 -10.23 3.56
C HIS A 34 0.14 -11.74 3.31
N ILE A 35 0.83 -12.13 2.25
CA ILE A 35 0.97 -13.53 1.84
C ILE A 35 2.21 -14.14 2.49
N PRO A 36 2.11 -15.26 3.22
CA PRO A 36 3.24 -15.90 3.89
C PRO A 36 4.39 -16.28 2.95
N ASP A 37 4.09 -16.96 1.84
CA ASP A 37 5.08 -17.32 0.80
C ASP A 37 4.81 -16.58 -0.50
N VAL A 38 5.39 -15.38 -0.62
CA VAL A 38 5.25 -14.51 -1.79
C VAL A 38 5.78 -15.18 -3.06
N GLU A 39 6.87 -15.94 -2.98
CA GLU A 39 7.45 -16.58 -4.15
C GLU A 39 6.57 -17.73 -4.65
N LEU A 40 5.95 -18.50 -3.76
CA LEU A 40 4.97 -19.52 -4.11
C LEU A 40 3.73 -18.88 -4.78
N SER A 41 3.21 -17.80 -4.20
CA SER A 41 2.09 -17.06 -4.79
C SER A 41 2.41 -16.54 -6.19
N LEU A 42 3.61 -15.98 -6.40
CA LEU A 42 4.04 -15.54 -7.73
C LEU A 42 4.19 -16.70 -8.72
N ARG A 43 4.60 -17.90 -8.27
CA ARG A 43 4.58 -19.13 -9.10
C ARG A 43 3.17 -19.51 -9.52
N GLU A 44 2.21 -19.45 -8.62
CA GLU A 44 0.80 -19.69 -8.92
C GLU A 44 0.24 -18.67 -9.91
N VAL A 45 0.60 -17.39 -9.72
CA VAL A 45 0.26 -16.32 -10.68
C VAL A 45 0.80 -16.62 -12.07
N VAL A 46 2.08 -16.99 -12.17
CA VAL A 46 2.68 -17.36 -13.47
C VAL A 46 2.04 -18.63 -14.04
N ARG A 47 1.67 -19.62 -13.20
CA ARG A 47 0.99 -20.83 -13.64
C ARG A 47 -0.34 -20.53 -14.33
N VAL A 48 -1.19 -19.70 -13.67
CA VAL A 48 -2.54 -19.40 -14.20
C VAL A 48 -2.55 -18.38 -15.33
N LEU A 49 -1.48 -17.64 -15.56
CA LEU A 49 -1.33 -16.79 -16.74
C LEU A 49 -1.19 -17.63 -18.00
N LYS A 50 -1.74 -17.16 -19.12
CA LYS A 50 -1.48 -17.69 -20.46
C LYS A 50 -0.05 -17.37 -20.89
N PRO A 51 0.58 -18.14 -21.80
CA PRO A 51 1.84 -17.75 -22.43
C PRO A 51 1.74 -16.31 -22.98
N GLY A 52 2.71 -15.45 -22.66
CA GLY A 52 2.68 -14.02 -22.97
C GLY A 52 1.76 -13.17 -22.08
N GLY A 53 0.99 -13.77 -21.18
CA GLY A 53 0.17 -13.06 -20.18
C GLY A 53 1.03 -12.30 -19.17
N ARG A 54 0.48 -11.26 -18.59
CA ARG A 54 1.18 -10.33 -17.71
C ARG A 54 0.57 -10.30 -16.31
N PHE A 55 1.40 -10.08 -15.30
CA PHE A 55 0.92 -9.67 -13.98
C PHE A 55 1.41 -8.28 -13.61
N VAL A 56 0.67 -7.62 -12.72
CA VAL A 56 1.01 -6.35 -12.09
C VAL A 56 0.56 -6.38 -10.63
N PHE A 57 1.50 -6.26 -9.70
CA PHE A 57 1.20 -6.01 -8.30
C PHE A 57 1.71 -4.64 -7.90
N ALA A 58 0.86 -3.81 -7.31
CA ALA A 58 1.15 -2.44 -6.92
C ALA A 58 0.76 -2.17 -5.47
N GLY A 59 1.28 -1.08 -4.90
CA GLY A 59 0.94 -0.68 -3.53
C GLY A 59 1.64 -1.51 -2.45
N GLU A 60 2.72 -2.21 -2.79
CA GLU A 60 3.48 -3.00 -1.81
C GLU A 60 4.45 -2.11 -1.04
N PRO A 61 4.49 -2.17 0.31
CA PRO A 61 5.32 -1.28 1.11
C PRO A 61 6.81 -1.60 0.96
N THR A 62 7.63 -0.57 0.76
CA THR A 62 9.09 -0.74 0.84
C THR A 62 9.56 -0.70 2.29
N SER A 63 10.71 -1.33 2.57
CA SER A 63 11.28 -1.39 3.93
C SER A 63 11.59 0.00 4.49
N LYS A 64 12.23 0.87 3.71
CA LYS A 64 12.57 2.23 4.14
C LYS A 64 11.35 3.14 4.18
N GLY A 65 10.46 3.02 3.18
CA GLY A 65 9.19 3.73 3.12
C GLY A 65 8.33 3.47 4.35
N ASN A 66 8.19 2.21 4.73
CA ASN A 66 7.44 1.80 5.92
C ASN A 66 8.03 2.39 7.21
N VAL A 67 9.36 2.42 7.35
CA VAL A 67 10.01 2.99 8.55
C VAL A 67 9.68 4.47 8.73
N TYR A 68 9.84 5.31 7.69
CA TYR A 68 9.54 6.73 7.86
C TYR A 68 8.03 7.00 7.98
N ALA A 69 7.18 6.26 7.26
CA ALA A 69 5.73 6.38 7.36
C ALA A 69 5.25 6.10 8.79
N ARG A 70 5.70 4.99 9.40
CA ARG A 70 5.40 4.65 10.80
C ARG A 70 5.89 5.72 11.78
N ASN A 71 7.11 6.22 11.63
CA ASN A 71 7.67 7.24 12.51
C ASN A 71 6.88 8.56 12.42
N LEU A 72 6.53 9.00 11.20
CA LEU A 72 5.71 10.19 10.99
C LEU A 72 4.30 10.03 11.54
N SER A 73 3.69 8.86 11.34
CA SER A 73 2.37 8.53 11.89
C SER A 73 2.40 8.52 13.41
N THR A 74 3.39 7.87 14.02
CA THR A 74 3.56 7.83 15.49
C THR A 74 3.72 9.24 16.07
N LEU A 75 4.58 10.05 15.47
CA LEU A 75 4.77 11.45 15.88
C LEU A 75 3.46 12.24 15.76
N THR A 76 2.78 12.13 14.63
CA THR A 76 1.51 12.83 14.39
C THR A 76 0.44 12.39 15.39
N TRP A 77 0.32 11.10 15.67
CA TRP A 77 -0.60 10.56 16.66
C TRP A 77 -0.36 11.14 18.05
N HIS A 78 0.89 11.12 18.51
CA HIS A 78 1.24 11.69 19.80
C HIS A 78 1.01 13.19 19.88
N LEU A 79 1.35 13.94 18.83
CA LEU A 79 1.12 15.39 18.79
C LEU A 79 -0.37 15.71 18.80
N SER A 80 -1.16 15.13 17.89
CA SER A 80 -2.60 15.43 17.76
C SER A 80 -3.38 15.03 19.00
N THR A 81 -3.16 13.82 19.54
CA THR A 81 -3.86 13.35 20.73
C THR A 81 -3.48 14.10 22.01
N ASN A 82 -2.27 14.66 22.11
CA ASN A 82 -1.88 15.49 23.26
C ASN A 82 -2.32 16.94 23.12
N ILE A 83 -2.20 17.54 21.96
CA ILE A 83 -2.65 18.92 21.69
C ILE A 83 -4.15 19.06 21.95
N THR A 84 -4.96 18.07 21.59
CA THR A 84 -6.41 18.08 21.83
C THR A 84 -6.81 17.96 23.31
N LYS A 85 -5.86 17.70 24.22
CA LYS A 85 -6.08 17.76 25.68
C LYS A 85 -6.04 19.18 26.23
N LEU A 86 -5.51 20.15 25.49
CA LEU A 86 -5.37 21.53 25.94
C LEU A 86 -6.73 22.22 26.07
N PRO A 87 -6.88 23.18 27.03
CA PRO A 87 -8.09 23.98 27.17
C PRO A 87 -8.46 24.66 25.84
N GLY A 88 -9.73 24.61 25.47
CA GLY A 88 -10.25 25.17 24.22
C GLY A 88 -10.17 24.25 23.01
N LEU A 89 -9.36 23.19 23.05
CA LEU A 89 -9.25 22.20 21.96
C LEU A 89 -9.99 20.88 22.23
N GLN A 90 -10.67 20.78 23.37
CA GLN A 90 -11.38 19.55 23.80
C GLN A 90 -12.43 19.07 22.79
N GLY A 91 -13.08 19.97 22.05
CA GLY A 91 -14.03 19.64 20.99
C GLY A 91 -13.39 18.98 19.74
N TRP A 92 -12.06 18.92 19.68
CA TRP A 92 -11.28 18.22 18.65
C TRP A 92 -10.75 16.86 19.13
N ARG A 93 -10.99 16.52 20.40
CA ARG A 93 -10.56 15.25 20.96
C ARG A 93 -11.54 14.15 20.61
N ARG A 94 -11.09 13.13 19.97
CA ARG A 94 -11.85 11.91 19.72
C ARG A 94 -12.10 11.18 21.07
N PRO A 95 -13.27 10.56 21.29
CA PRO A 95 -13.53 9.76 22.50
C PRO A 95 -12.44 8.72 22.73
N GLN A 96 -12.04 8.50 23.99
CA GLN A 96 -10.94 7.59 24.32
C GLN A 96 -11.21 6.16 23.84
N ALA A 97 -12.44 5.68 23.96
CA ALA A 97 -12.82 4.35 23.49
C ALA A 97 -12.59 4.13 21.98
N GLU A 98 -12.87 5.18 21.18
CA GLU A 98 -12.62 5.14 19.72
C GLU A 98 -11.12 5.22 19.37
N LEU A 99 -10.32 5.98 20.16
CA LEU A 99 -8.87 6.01 20.01
C LEU A 99 -8.26 4.64 20.34
N ASP A 100 -8.77 3.99 21.38
CA ASP A 100 -8.32 2.65 21.78
C ASP A 100 -8.70 1.59 20.73
N GLU A 101 -9.88 1.72 20.12
CA GLU A 101 -10.32 0.87 19.00
C GLU A 101 -9.43 1.08 17.77
N SER A 102 -9.14 2.32 17.39
CA SER A 102 -8.22 2.64 16.29
C SER A 102 -6.82 2.10 16.52
N SER A 103 -6.33 2.18 17.77
CA SER A 103 -5.01 1.63 18.14
C SER A 103 -4.99 0.11 18.09
N ARG A 104 -6.08 -0.56 18.50
CA ARG A 104 -6.21 -2.01 18.36
C ARG A 104 -6.29 -2.45 16.91
N ALA A 105 -7.05 -1.75 16.07
CA ALA A 105 -7.11 -2.02 14.63
C ALA A 105 -5.74 -1.91 13.97
N ALA A 106 -4.99 -0.83 14.24
CA ALA A 106 -3.62 -0.66 13.75
C ALA A 106 -2.65 -1.75 14.26
N ALA A 107 -2.83 -2.22 15.50
CA ALA A 107 -2.02 -3.32 16.04
C ALA A 107 -2.34 -4.65 15.36
N LEU A 108 -3.60 -4.91 15.02
CA LEU A 108 -3.99 -6.10 14.25
C LEU A 108 -3.46 -6.05 12.81
N GLU A 109 -3.56 -4.91 12.15
CA GLU A 109 -3.00 -4.69 10.81
C GLU A 109 -1.49 -4.98 10.80
N ALA A 110 -0.74 -4.48 11.79
CA ALA A 110 0.69 -4.73 11.93
C ALA A 110 1.07 -6.21 12.17
N VAL A 111 0.12 -7.06 12.58
CA VAL A 111 0.35 -8.52 12.72
C VAL A 111 0.16 -9.26 11.40
N VAL A 112 -0.71 -8.75 10.52
CA VAL A 112 -0.98 -9.36 9.22
C VAL A 112 -0.11 -8.77 8.09
N ASP A 113 0.58 -7.65 8.34
CA ASP A 113 1.60 -7.11 7.46
C ASP A 113 2.93 -7.88 7.64
N LEU A 114 3.06 -8.99 6.94
CA LEU A 114 4.16 -9.93 7.11
C LEU A 114 5.47 -9.44 6.48
N HIS A 115 5.38 -8.65 5.41
CA HIS A 115 6.53 -8.29 4.60
C HIS A 115 6.60 -6.79 4.29
N THR A 116 7.83 -6.31 4.13
CA THR A 116 8.18 -5.09 3.40
C THR A 116 9.23 -5.45 2.38
N PHE A 117 9.26 -4.77 1.26
CA PHE A 117 10.06 -5.20 0.12
C PHE A 117 11.19 -4.22 -0.22
N GLU A 118 12.35 -4.76 -0.57
CA GLU A 118 13.27 -4.03 -1.44
C GLU A 118 12.89 -4.34 -2.90
N PRO A 119 12.91 -3.35 -3.80
CA PRO A 119 12.52 -3.56 -5.20
C PRO A 119 13.27 -4.71 -5.90
N SER A 120 14.57 -4.86 -5.60
CA SER A 120 15.40 -5.95 -6.11
C SER A 120 14.96 -7.34 -5.63
N ASP A 121 14.41 -7.44 -4.42
CA ASP A 121 13.92 -8.73 -3.91
C ASP A 121 12.64 -9.15 -4.63
N LEU A 122 11.72 -8.22 -4.90
CA LEU A 122 10.54 -8.51 -5.72
C LEU A 122 10.91 -8.92 -7.14
N GLU A 123 11.89 -8.24 -7.76
CA GLU A 123 12.40 -8.61 -9.08
C GLU A 123 12.98 -10.04 -9.07
N ARG A 124 13.75 -10.37 -8.04
CA ARG A 124 14.33 -11.71 -7.87
C ARG A 124 13.25 -12.77 -7.64
N MET A 125 12.28 -12.53 -6.74
CA MET A 125 11.17 -13.45 -6.46
C MET A 125 10.34 -13.72 -7.72
N ALA A 126 10.00 -12.68 -8.48
CA ALA A 126 9.25 -12.81 -9.71
C ALA A 126 10.04 -13.59 -10.79
N THR A 127 11.34 -13.37 -10.88
CA THR A 127 12.22 -14.11 -11.80
C THR A 127 12.33 -15.59 -11.39
N ASN A 128 12.48 -15.88 -10.08
CA ASN A 128 12.49 -17.25 -9.54
C ASN A 128 11.16 -17.96 -9.76
N ALA A 129 10.05 -17.23 -9.77
CA ALA A 129 8.73 -17.76 -10.10
C ALA A 129 8.56 -18.12 -11.59
N GLY A 130 9.55 -17.84 -12.43
CA GLY A 130 9.55 -18.15 -13.86
C GLY A 130 9.08 -17.02 -14.76
N ALA A 131 8.89 -15.81 -14.25
CA ALA A 131 8.54 -14.65 -15.08
C ALA A 131 9.76 -14.11 -15.84
N ILE A 132 9.48 -13.54 -17.01
CA ILE A 132 10.42 -12.77 -17.83
C ILE A 132 9.98 -11.31 -17.92
N GLU A 133 10.79 -10.43 -18.47
CA GLU A 133 10.51 -8.98 -18.55
C GLU A 133 10.12 -8.38 -17.20
N VAL A 134 10.72 -8.89 -16.13
CA VAL A 134 10.43 -8.42 -14.78
C VAL A 134 10.96 -7.00 -14.60
N ALA A 135 10.12 -6.12 -14.07
CA ALA A 135 10.48 -4.75 -13.76
C ALA A 135 9.76 -4.25 -12.52
N THR A 136 10.40 -3.33 -11.78
CA THR A 136 9.80 -2.61 -10.67
C THR A 136 9.72 -1.12 -10.94
N ALA A 137 8.64 -0.50 -10.47
CA ALA A 137 8.49 0.94 -10.36
C ALA A 137 8.13 1.31 -8.91
N SER A 138 8.48 2.52 -8.49
CA SER A 138 8.22 2.98 -7.13
C SER A 138 7.44 4.28 -7.15
N GLU A 139 6.56 4.45 -6.17
CA GLU A 139 5.62 5.56 -6.08
C GLU A 139 5.52 6.06 -4.64
N GLU A 140 5.07 7.30 -4.48
CA GLU A 140 4.80 7.92 -3.18
C GLU A 140 6.05 8.06 -2.28
N PHE A 141 6.88 9.04 -2.56
CA PHE A 141 7.96 9.47 -1.68
C PHE A 141 7.49 10.64 -0.79
N THR A 142 7.42 11.86 -1.36
CA THR A 142 6.94 13.02 -0.61
C THR A 142 5.43 13.00 -0.39
N ALA A 143 4.69 12.38 -1.31
CA ALA A 143 3.26 12.15 -1.15
C ALA A 143 2.95 11.27 0.08
N ALA A 144 3.72 10.20 0.32
CA ALA A 144 3.57 9.37 1.50
C ALA A 144 4.03 10.10 2.78
N MET A 145 5.12 10.87 2.74
CA MET A 145 5.59 11.66 3.88
C MET A 145 4.55 12.65 4.40
N LEU A 146 3.68 13.17 3.56
CA LEU A 146 2.55 14.00 3.97
C LEU A 146 1.27 13.19 4.18
N GLY A 147 1.02 12.21 3.34
CA GLY A 147 -0.21 11.41 3.34
C GLY A 147 -0.42 10.64 4.64
N TRP A 148 0.61 10.00 5.17
CA TRP A 148 0.56 9.26 6.43
C TRP A 148 0.25 10.16 7.63
N PRO A 149 0.93 11.31 7.85
CA PRO A 149 0.51 12.30 8.84
C PRO A 149 -0.94 12.78 8.68
N ILE A 150 -1.39 13.06 7.47
CA ILE A 150 -2.78 13.47 7.21
C ILE A 150 -3.76 12.40 7.68
N ARG A 151 -3.60 11.16 7.22
CA ARG A 151 -4.47 10.02 7.61
C ARG A 151 -4.46 9.78 9.11
N THR A 152 -3.28 9.88 9.75
CA THR A 152 -3.16 9.72 11.19
C THR A 152 -3.83 10.85 11.97
N PHE A 153 -3.72 12.08 11.49
CA PHE A 153 -4.43 13.21 12.07
C PHE A 153 -5.95 13.03 11.93
N GLU A 154 -6.44 12.65 10.76
CA GLU A 154 -7.86 12.34 10.52
C GLU A 154 -8.38 11.27 11.48
N ALA A 155 -7.59 10.21 11.72
CA ALA A 155 -7.93 9.15 12.67
C ALA A 155 -7.96 9.63 14.13
N SER A 156 -7.25 10.70 14.47
CA SER A 156 -7.14 11.22 15.83
C SER A 156 -8.24 12.22 16.25
N VAL A 157 -9.00 12.72 15.27
CA VAL A 157 -10.08 13.71 15.49
C VAL A 157 -11.46 13.07 15.26
N PRO A 158 -12.56 13.64 15.84
CA PRO A 158 -13.89 13.10 15.66
C PRO A 158 -14.32 13.07 14.19
N PRO A 159 -15.01 12.02 13.73
CA PRO A 159 -15.56 11.94 12.39
C PRO A 159 -16.42 13.17 12.04
N GLY A 160 -16.29 13.68 10.82
CA GLY A 160 -17.02 14.85 10.36
C GLY A 160 -16.51 16.21 10.89
N LYS A 161 -15.52 16.22 11.77
CA LYS A 161 -14.92 17.47 12.27
C LYS A 161 -14.12 18.22 11.20
N LEU A 162 -13.49 17.46 10.32
CA LEU A 162 -12.77 17.99 9.18
C LEU A 162 -13.74 18.12 8.00
N GLY A 163 -13.96 19.35 7.54
CA GLY A 163 -14.90 19.64 6.47
C GLY A 163 -14.33 19.41 5.07
N TRP A 164 -15.15 19.72 4.06
CA TRP A 164 -14.78 19.58 2.65
C TRP A 164 -13.48 20.29 2.25
N GLY A 165 -13.19 21.45 2.85
CA GLY A 165 -11.95 22.19 2.62
C GLY A 165 -10.70 21.37 2.96
N TRP A 166 -10.74 20.61 4.06
CA TRP A 166 -9.67 19.69 4.44
C TRP A 166 -9.51 18.54 3.45
N ALA A 167 -10.61 17.88 3.08
CA ALA A 167 -10.57 16.80 2.10
C ALA A 167 -9.97 17.24 0.76
N LYS A 168 -10.36 18.44 0.30
CA LYS A 168 -9.79 19.05 -0.92
C LYS A 168 -8.31 19.36 -0.75
N PHE A 169 -7.89 19.89 0.41
CA PHE A 169 -6.48 20.13 0.71
C PHE A 169 -5.69 18.83 0.67
N ALA A 170 -6.15 17.80 1.38
CA ALA A 170 -5.48 16.49 1.43
C ALA A 170 -5.31 15.89 0.04
N PHE A 171 -6.39 15.87 -0.75
CA PHE A 171 -6.39 15.35 -2.12
C PHE A 171 -5.46 16.13 -3.05
N ASN A 172 -5.56 17.46 -3.06
CA ASN A 172 -4.73 18.29 -3.93
C ASN A 172 -3.25 18.20 -3.56
N SER A 173 -2.94 18.15 -2.26
CA SER A 173 -1.56 18.00 -1.78
C SER A 173 -0.99 16.64 -2.21
N TRP A 174 -1.74 15.57 -2.00
CA TRP A 174 -1.33 14.23 -2.45
C TRP A 174 -1.11 14.19 -3.96
N THR A 175 -2.05 14.68 -4.76
CA THR A 175 -1.93 14.71 -6.23
C THR A 175 -0.72 15.51 -6.71
N SER A 176 -0.49 16.69 -6.10
CA SER A 176 0.64 17.54 -6.46
C SER A 176 1.97 16.91 -6.10
N LEU A 177 2.08 16.33 -4.91
CA LEU A 177 3.29 15.64 -4.46
C LEU A 177 3.55 14.35 -5.26
N SER A 178 2.51 13.58 -5.59
CA SER A 178 2.63 12.41 -6.47
C SER A 178 3.14 12.79 -7.86
N TRP A 179 2.72 13.95 -8.38
CA TRP A 179 3.27 14.47 -9.63
C TRP A 179 4.77 14.82 -9.48
N VAL A 180 5.17 15.48 -8.39
CA VAL A 180 6.58 15.80 -8.11
C VAL A 180 7.38 14.51 -7.94
N ASP A 181 6.86 13.53 -7.20
CA ASP A 181 7.51 12.23 -6.99
C ASP A 181 7.77 11.54 -8.34
N SER A 182 6.79 11.53 -9.22
CA SER A 182 6.88 10.87 -10.53
C SER A 182 7.79 11.59 -11.52
N ASN A 183 7.87 12.91 -11.48
CA ASN A 183 8.57 13.71 -12.49
C ASN A 183 9.96 14.20 -12.03
N VAL A 184 10.17 14.35 -10.73
CA VAL A 184 11.41 14.86 -10.16
C VAL A 184 12.12 13.79 -9.34
N TRP A 185 11.51 13.35 -8.23
CA TRP A 185 12.17 12.48 -7.25
C TRP A 185 12.52 11.11 -7.80
N ARG A 186 11.70 10.53 -8.66
CA ARG A 186 11.98 9.23 -9.29
C ARG A 186 13.29 9.19 -10.09
N ARG A 187 13.83 10.35 -10.46
CA ARG A 187 15.09 10.45 -11.22
C ARG A 187 16.35 10.48 -10.35
N VAL A 188 16.20 10.88 -9.08
CA VAL A 188 17.34 11.16 -8.20
C VAL A 188 17.30 10.38 -6.89
N VAL A 189 16.12 9.91 -6.46
CA VAL A 189 15.93 9.14 -5.24
C VAL A 189 15.92 7.64 -5.58
N PRO A 190 16.69 6.80 -4.87
CA PRO A 190 16.66 5.35 -5.09
C PRO A 190 15.27 4.76 -4.87
N LYS A 191 14.87 3.78 -5.68
CA LYS A 191 13.54 3.14 -5.66
C LYS A 191 13.10 2.70 -4.26
N GLY A 192 13.97 2.10 -3.47
CA GLY A 192 13.65 1.60 -2.13
C GLY A 192 13.36 2.69 -1.07
N TRP A 193 13.48 3.99 -1.39
CA TRP A 193 13.10 5.09 -0.51
C TRP A 193 11.65 5.56 -0.71
N PHE A 194 11.01 5.16 -1.80
CA PHE A 194 9.58 5.42 -2.01
C PHE A 194 8.77 4.51 -1.10
N TYR A 195 7.57 4.93 -0.75
CA TYR A 195 6.72 4.16 0.15
C TYR A 195 6.19 2.90 -0.53
N ASN A 196 5.71 3.00 -1.76
CA ASN A 196 5.17 1.90 -2.52
C ASN A 196 6.12 1.44 -3.63
N VAL A 197 6.15 0.13 -3.86
CA VAL A 197 6.75 -0.50 -5.02
C VAL A 197 5.69 -1.30 -5.78
N MET A 198 5.80 -1.25 -7.10
CA MET A 198 5.05 -2.08 -8.04
C MET A 198 6.03 -3.06 -8.69
N VAL A 199 5.57 -4.29 -8.91
CA VAL A 199 6.29 -5.29 -9.71
C VAL A 199 5.39 -5.79 -10.84
N THR A 200 5.98 -5.97 -12.01
CA THR A 200 5.34 -6.56 -13.19
C THR A 200 6.25 -7.60 -13.82
N GLY A 201 5.66 -8.57 -14.49
CA GLY A 201 6.37 -9.57 -15.26
C GLY A 201 5.46 -10.25 -16.28
N VAL A 202 6.04 -11.05 -17.15
CA VAL A 202 5.36 -11.76 -18.23
C VAL A 202 5.64 -13.25 -18.10
N LYS A 203 4.64 -14.10 -18.33
CA LYS A 203 4.83 -15.53 -18.48
C LYS A 203 5.53 -15.81 -19.82
N PRO A 204 6.60 -16.62 -19.87
CA PRO A 204 7.21 -17.06 -21.12
C PRO A 204 6.22 -17.68 -22.09
N SER A 205 6.50 -17.56 -23.41
CA SER A 205 5.73 -18.17 -24.48
C SER A 205 5.91 -19.66 -24.57
#